data_91aac56967eab14a97eac875945cf94d
#
_entry.id   91aac56967eab14a97eac875945cf94d
#
_cell.length_a   1.000
_cell.length_b   1.000
_cell.length_c   1.000
_cell.angle_alpha   90.00
_cell.angle_beta   90.00
_cell.angle_gamma   90.00
#
_symmetry.space_group_name_H-M   'P 1'
#
loop_
_entity.id
_entity.type
_entity.pdbx_description
1 polymer ?
#
loop_
_entity_poly.entity_id
_entity_poly.type
_entity_poly.pdbx_seq_one_letter_code
_entity_poly.pdbx_strand_id
1 'polypeptide(L)'
;MKEKKTVFKLFFVWDFEKEELWLNEMAQEGWVLDNTGFSFYTFVRCEPGEYIIRLEMNPSSDYRAFVKELGAEYIGGCVNWVYFRRKAELGSFELLSDIDSRLTHLSRIDRMLSLICLANLILGITNSLNQARCGWLNLLCAAMLSYALGRIHGMKAALEKERSLHE
;
A
#
# COMPACT_ATOMS: atom_id res chain seq x y z
N MET A 1 28.31 -13.68 1.40
CA MET A 1 27.25 -12.73 1.82
C MET A 1 26.60 -12.21 0.55
N LYS A 2 25.25 -12.22 0.44
CA LYS A 2 24.58 -11.57 -0.70
C LYS A 2 24.77 -10.06 -0.57
N GLU A 3 25.02 -9.41 -1.69
CA GLU A 3 25.11 -7.94 -1.77
C GLU A 3 23.78 -7.33 -1.37
N LYS A 4 23.80 -6.30 -0.50
CA LYS A 4 22.60 -5.57 -0.03
C LYS A 4 22.71 -4.11 -0.37
N LYS A 5 21.58 -3.49 -0.73
CA LYS A 5 21.46 -2.04 -0.83
C LYS A 5 20.18 -1.56 -0.17
N THR A 6 20.21 -0.39 0.45
CA THR A 6 19.03 0.27 1.03
C THR A 6 18.74 1.54 0.25
N VAL A 7 17.48 1.70 -0.15
CA VAL A 7 17.00 2.86 -0.92
C VAL A 7 15.94 3.57 -0.08
N PHE A 8 16.06 4.90 0.03
CA PHE A 8 14.99 5.75 0.54
C PHE A 8 14.09 6.18 -0.61
N LYS A 9 12.79 5.89 -0.51
CA LYS A 9 11.78 6.36 -1.47
C LYS A 9 10.45 6.52 -0.77
N LEU A 10 9.80 7.67 -0.97
CA LEU A 10 8.52 7.98 -0.36
C LEU A 10 7.38 7.69 -1.32
N PHE A 11 6.45 6.87 -0.89
CA PHE A 11 5.17 6.66 -1.55
C PHE A 11 4.04 7.07 -0.61
N PHE A 12 3.02 7.68 -1.18
CA PHE A 12 1.80 7.97 -0.44
C PHE A 12 0.83 6.78 -0.51
N VAL A 13 -0.10 6.72 0.43
CA VAL A 13 -1.04 5.61 0.55
C VAL A 13 -1.86 5.34 -0.73
N TRP A 14 -2.07 6.33 -1.57
CA TRP A 14 -2.74 6.20 -2.87
C TRP A 14 -1.82 5.86 -4.04
N ASP A 15 -0.51 5.79 -3.82
CA ASP A 15 0.49 5.45 -4.83
C ASP A 15 0.99 4.00 -4.71
N PHE A 16 0.23 3.14 -4.01
CA PHE A 16 0.61 1.75 -3.77
C PHE A 16 0.85 0.95 -5.07
N GLU A 17 0.09 1.21 -6.14
CA GLU A 17 0.32 0.59 -7.46
C GLU A 17 1.66 1.03 -8.06
N LYS A 18 2.05 2.30 -7.88
CA LYS A 18 3.36 2.80 -8.33
C LYS A 18 4.50 2.24 -7.49
N GLU A 19 4.28 2.05 -6.19
CA GLU A 19 5.24 1.40 -5.30
C GLU A 19 5.47 -0.05 -5.74
N GLU A 20 4.39 -0.80 -5.98
CA GLU A 20 4.45 -2.17 -6.46
C GLU A 20 5.17 -2.28 -7.81
N LEU A 21 4.83 -1.40 -8.75
CA LEU A 21 5.50 -1.34 -10.05
C LEU A 21 7.01 -1.12 -9.88
N TRP A 22 7.41 -0.12 -9.09
CA TRP A 22 8.82 0.17 -8.84
C TRP A 22 9.55 -1.00 -8.17
N LEU A 23 8.94 -1.69 -7.22
CA LEU A 23 9.55 -2.87 -6.59
C LEU A 23 9.78 -4.00 -7.61
N ASN A 24 8.86 -4.17 -8.56
CA ASN A 24 9.01 -5.14 -9.64
C ASN A 24 10.05 -4.70 -10.68
N GLU A 25 10.17 -3.40 -10.99
CA GLU A 25 11.27 -2.86 -11.81
C GLU A 25 12.63 -3.17 -11.17
N MET A 26 12.77 -2.97 -9.85
CA MET A 26 13.97 -3.33 -9.11
C MET A 26 14.27 -4.85 -9.21
N ALA A 27 13.25 -5.70 -9.14
CA ALA A 27 13.43 -7.15 -9.31
C ALA A 27 13.88 -7.51 -10.74
N GLN A 28 13.41 -6.80 -11.77
CA GLN A 28 13.89 -6.94 -13.15
C GLN A 28 15.36 -6.50 -13.30
N GLU A 29 15.83 -5.57 -12.47
CA GLU A 29 17.24 -5.14 -12.41
C GLU A 29 18.12 -6.10 -11.56
N GLY A 30 17.56 -7.20 -11.05
CA GLY A 30 18.27 -8.16 -10.21
C GLY A 30 18.39 -7.77 -8.73
N TRP A 31 17.42 -6.96 -8.23
CA TRP A 31 17.32 -6.55 -6.85
C TRP A 31 15.95 -6.88 -6.28
N VAL A 32 15.85 -7.92 -5.47
CA VAL A 32 14.59 -8.28 -4.81
C VAL A 32 14.50 -7.68 -3.41
N LEU A 33 13.31 -7.24 -3.02
CA LEU A 33 13.02 -6.73 -1.69
C LEU A 33 13.28 -7.81 -0.63
N ASP A 34 14.10 -7.48 0.38
CA ASP A 34 14.47 -8.33 1.51
C ASP A 34 13.81 -7.85 2.82
N ASN A 35 13.69 -6.53 2.97
CA ASN A 35 13.04 -5.91 4.13
C ASN A 35 12.53 -4.53 3.77
N THR A 36 11.47 -4.08 4.48
CA THR A 36 10.88 -2.75 4.32
C THR A 36 10.60 -2.11 5.67
N GLY A 37 10.75 -0.79 5.72
CA GLY A 37 10.38 0.07 6.84
C GLY A 37 9.69 1.32 6.31
N PHE A 38 9.48 2.31 7.16
CA PHE A 38 8.87 3.56 6.73
C PHE A 38 9.77 4.28 5.71
N SER A 39 9.39 4.20 4.41
CA SER A 39 10.12 4.79 3.27
C SER A 39 11.55 4.24 3.04
N PHE A 40 11.98 3.20 3.72
CA PHE A 40 13.27 2.55 3.52
C PHE A 40 13.07 1.13 3.01
N TYR A 41 13.69 0.81 1.89
CA TYR A 41 13.59 -0.49 1.23
C TYR A 41 14.97 -1.11 1.14
N THR A 42 15.13 -2.29 1.72
CA THR A 42 16.38 -3.05 1.65
C THR A 42 16.24 -4.18 0.63
N PHE A 43 17.14 -4.18 -0.33
CA PHE A 43 17.18 -5.16 -1.41
C PHE A 43 18.40 -6.07 -1.28
N VAL A 44 18.26 -7.28 -1.81
CA VAL A 44 19.36 -8.26 -2.00
C VAL A 44 19.47 -8.64 -3.46
N ARG A 45 20.67 -9.04 -3.89
CA ARG A 45 20.89 -9.54 -5.26
C ARG A 45 20.09 -10.82 -5.52
N CYS A 46 19.47 -10.86 -6.70
CA CYS A 46 18.79 -12.03 -7.28
C CYS A 46 19.06 -12.07 -8.79
N GLU A 47 18.61 -13.11 -9.47
CA GLU A 47 18.56 -13.12 -10.92
C GLU A 47 17.50 -12.12 -11.42
N PRO A 48 17.76 -11.37 -12.50
CA PRO A 48 16.79 -10.45 -13.08
C PRO A 48 15.47 -11.13 -13.41
N GLY A 49 14.37 -10.60 -12.85
CA GLY A 49 13.03 -11.14 -13.05
C GLY A 49 12.72 -12.44 -12.28
N GLU A 50 13.58 -12.89 -11.37
CA GLU A 50 13.37 -14.12 -10.58
C GLU A 50 12.12 -14.03 -9.70
N TYR A 51 11.76 -12.84 -9.22
CA TYR A 51 10.67 -12.62 -8.28
C TYR A 51 9.65 -11.60 -8.76
N ILE A 52 8.39 -11.83 -8.38
CA ILE A 52 7.28 -10.88 -8.48
C ILE A 52 6.91 -10.44 -7.06
N ILE A 53 6.74 -9.14 -6.86
CA ILE A 53 6.40 -8.53 -5.57
C ILE A 53 4.98 -7.99 -5.63
N ARG A 54 4.21 -8.21 -4.55
CA ARG A 54 2.85 -7.69 -4.37
C ARG A 54 2.66 -7.10 -2.99
N LEU A 55 1.82 -6.08 -2.93
CA LEU A 55 1.43 -5.39 -1.71
C LEU A 55 -0.03 -5.69 -1.38
N GLU A 56 -0.32 -5.88 -0.09
CA GLU A 56 -1.70 -6.00 0.40
C GLU A 56 -1.86 -5.19 1.68
N MET A 57 -3.02 -4.54 1.83
CA MET A 57 -3.31 -3.77 3.03
C MET A 57 -4.05 -4.61 4.05
N ASN A 58 -3.44 -4.73 5.24
CA ASN A 58 -4.03 -5.37 6.42
C ASN A 58 -4.71 -6.71 6.13
N PRO A 59 -4.01 -7.69 5.49
CA PRO A 59 -4.57 -8.98 5.16
C PRO A 59 -4.87 -9.78 6.43
N SER A 60 -5.97 -10.56 6.41
CA SER A 60 -6.29 -11.50 7.51
C SER A 60 -5.24 -12.59 7.63
N SER A 61 -5.21 -13.28 8.79
CA SER A 61 -4.34 -14.44 9.00
C SER A 61 -4.58 -15.54 7.95
N ASP A 62 -5.84 -15.80 7.65
CA ASP A 62 -6.26 -16.83 6.69
C ASP A 62 -5.83 -16.46 5.27
N TYR A 63 -5.93 -15.19 4.91
CA TYR A 63 -5.43 -14.70 3.63
C TYR A 63 -3.91 -14.85 3.51
N ARG A 64 -3.16 -14.54 4.57
CA ARG A 64 -1.69 -14.76 4.59
C ARG A 64 -1.32 -16.23 4.45
N ALA A 65 -2.08 -17.12 5.12
CA ALA A 65 -1.90 -18.56 4.98
C ALA A 65 -2.17 -19.02 3.54
N PHE A 66 -3.25 -18.57 2.94
CA PHE A 66 -3.61 -18.85 1.55
C PHE A 66 -2.52 -18.37 0.58
N VAL A 67 -2.05 -17.13 0.71
CA VAL A 67 -1.00 -16.58 -0.16
C VAL A 67 0.31 -17.36 -0.02
N LYS A 68 0.61 -17.86 1.19
CA LYS A 68 1.77 -18.74 1.43
C LYS A 68 1.60 -20.11 0.75
N GLU A 69 0.41 -20.69 0.76
CA GLU A 69 0.11 -21.93 0.03
C GLU A 69 0.29 -21.79 -1.49
N LEU A 70 0.08 -20.59 -2.02
CA LEU A 70 0.37 -20.25 -3.43
C LEU A 70 1.88 -20.10 -3.72
N GLY A 71 2.76 -20.38 -2.76
CA GLY A 71 4.20 -20.31 -2.89
C GLY A 71 4.80 -18.91 -2.69
N ALA A 72 4.04 -17.98 -2.13
CA ALA A 72 4.56 -16.65 -1.83
C ALA A 72 5.20 -16.59 -0.44
N GLU A 73 6.25 -15.79 -0.31
CA GLU A 73 6.95 -15.50 0.92
C GLU A 73 6.54 -14.14 1.48
N TYR A 74 6.27 -14.09 2.77
CA TYR A 74 6.12 -12.83 3.49
C TYR A 74 7.50 -12.20 3.70
N ILE A 75 7.68 -10.96 3.25
CA ILE A 75 8.95 -10.22 3.38
C ILE A 75 8.95 -9.38 4.65
N GLY A 76 7.87 -8.65 4.88
CA GLY A 76 7.76 -7.70 5.96
C GLY A 76 6.48 -6.87 5.84
N GLY A 77 6.32 -5.92 6.77
CA GLY A 77 5.21 -4.98 6.72
C GLY A 77 5.61 -3.62 7.29
N CYS A 78 4.95 -2.60 6.81
CA CYS A 78 5.09 -1.24 7.31
C CYS A 78 3.72 -0.63 7.55
N VAL A 79 3.44 -0.20 8.78
CA VAL A 79 2.12 0.29 9.21
C VAL A 79 1.06 -0.80 8.95
N ASN A 80 0.19 -0.60 7.96
CA ASN A 80 -0.87 -1.55 7.59
C ASN A 80 -0.59 -2.30 6.29
N TRP A 81 0.56 -2.08 5.67
CA TRP A 81 0.96 -2.72 4.42
C TRP A 81 1.77 -3.97 4.70
N VAL A 82 1.55 -5.00 3.88
CA VAL A 82 2.25 -6.28 3.90
C VAL A 82 2.79 -6.55 2.52
N TYR A 83 4.05 -6.98 2.46
CA TYR A 83 4.77 -7.24 1.22
C TYR A 83 5.00 -8.73 1.09
N PHE A 84 4.63 -9.25 -0.08
CA PHE A 84 4.85 -10.62 -0.48
C PHE A 84 5.75 -10.68 -1.70
N ARG A 85 6.58 -11.70 -1.80
CA ARG A 85 7.28 -12.04 -3.03
C ARG A 85 7.01 -13.50 -3.39
N ARG A 86 6.98 -13.78 -4.68
CA ARG A 86 6.87 -15.13 -5.21
C ARG A 86 7.80 -15.30 -6.40
N LYS A 87 8.33 -16.51 -6.60
CA LYS A 87 9.12 -16.79 -7.78
C LYS A 87 8.30 -16.68 -9.04
N ALA A 88 8.83 -15.99 -10.05
CA ALA A 88 8.16 -15.78 -11.33
C ALA A 88 7.93 -17.07 -12.12
N GLU A 89 8.76 -18.09 -11.91
CA GLU A 89 8.61 -19.43 -12.51
C GLU A 89 7.29 -20.13 -12.15
N LEU A 90 6.64 -19.72 -11.05
CA LEU A 90 5.33 -20.24 -10.63
C LEU A 90 4.16 -19.59 -11.38
N GLY A 91 4.42 -18.76 -12.37
CA GLY A 91 3.41 -18.08 -13.18
C GLY A 91 3.02 -16.70 -12.67
N SER A 92 1.92 -16.14 -13.20
CA SER A 92 1.42 -14.82 -12.80
C SER A 92 1.04 -14.79 -11.32
N PHE A 93 1.44 -13.72 -10.63
CA PHE A 93 1.13 -13.51 -9.22
C PHE A 93 0.33 -12.22 -9.07
N GLU A 94 -0.99 -12.33 -9.05
CA GLU A 94 -1.91 -11.22 -8.88
C GLU A 94 -2.78 -11.47 -7.65
N LEU A 95 -2.71 -10.59 -6.66
CA LEU A 95 -3.51 -10.66 -5.44
C LEU A 95 -4.86 -9.96 -5.61
N LEU A 96 -4.94 -8.98 -6.51
CA LEU A 96 -6.12 -8.18 -6.81
C LEU A 96 -6.43 -8.29 -8.31
N SER A 97 -6.84 -9.51 -8.74
CA SER A 97 -7.02 -9.84 -10.15
C SER A 97 -8.34 -9.33 -10.75
N ASP A 98 -9.35 -9.07 -9.91
CA ASP A 98 -10.66 -8.60 -10.34
C ASP A 98 -11.00 -7.20 -9.80
N ILE A 99 -11.93 -6.53 -10.45
CA ILE A 99 -12.37 -5.17 -10.11
C ILE A 99 -12.96 -5.12 -8.70
N ASP A 100 -13.70 -6.14 -8.27
CA ASP A 100 -14.34 -6.18 -6.96
C ASP A 100 -13.31 -6.30 -5.82
N SER A 101 -12.26 -7.10 -6.01
CA SER A 101 -11.13 -7.18 -5.06
C SER A 101 -10.41 -5.84 -4.95
N ARG A 102 -10.17 -5.15 -6.08
CA ARG A 102 -9.57 -3.81 -6.09
C ARG A 102 -10.45 -2.77 -5.40
N LEU A 103 -11.76 -2.77 -5.66
CA LEU A 103 -12.73 -1.90 -4.99
C LEU A 103 -12.79 -2.17 -3.48
N THR A 104 -12.75 -3.44 -3.06
CA THR A 104 -12.70 -3.83 -1.66
C THR A 104 -11.44 -3.33 -0.98
N HIS A 105 -10.30 -3.45 -1.64
CA HIS A 105 -9.01 -2.94 -1.16
C HIS A 105 -9.04 -1.42 -0.97
N LEU A 106 -9.47 -0.66 -1.99
CA LEU A 106 -9.63 0.79 -1.90
C LEU A 106 -10.62 1.21 -0.81
N SER A 107 -11.68 0.42 -0.57
CA SER A 107 -12.66 0.70 0.48
C SER A 107 -12.09 0.49 1.89
N ARG A 108 -11.13 -0.40 2.08
CA ARG A 108 -10.38 -0.53 3.35
C ARG A 108 -9.51 0.69 3.61
N ILE A 109 -8.80 1.16 2.58
CA ILE A 109 -7.97 2.38 2.65
C ILE A 109 -8.86 3.59 2.98
N ASP A 110 -9.95 3.75 2.24
CA ASP A 110 -10.95 4.83 2.41
C ASP A 110 -11.48 4.89 3.85
N ARG A 111 -11.91 3.75 4.39
CA ARG A 111 -12.43 3.66 5.77
C ARG A 111 -11.38 4.06 6.81
N MET A 112 -10.14 3.58 6.66
CA MET A 112 -9.05 3.91 7.58
C MET A 112 -8.73 5.41 7.53
N LEU A 113 -8.55 5.98 6.33
CA LEU A 113 -8.25 7.39 6.16
C LEU A 113 -9.40 8.28 6.67
N SER A 114 -10.65 7.90 6.42
CA SER A 114 -11.84 8.63 6.89
C SER A 114 -11.89 8.70 8.41
N LEU A 115 -11.62 7.60 9.12
CA LEU A 115 -11.58 7.58 10.58
C LEU A 115 -10.48 8.48 11.13
N ILE A 116 -9.27 8.43 10.56
CA ILE A 116 -8.13 9.27 10.98
C ILE A 116 -8.41 10.73 10.65
N CYS A 117 -8.99 11.03 9.49
CA CYS A 117 -9.38 12.38 9.07
C CYS A 117 -10.40 12.97 10.04
N LEU A 118 -11.47 12.23 10.34
CA LEU A 118 -12.51 12.66 11.28
C LEU A 118 -11.94 12.92 12.68
N ALA A 119 -11.08 12.03 13.20
CA ALA A 119 -10.42 12.21 14.48
C ALA A 119 -9.57 13.48 14.50
N ASN A 120 -8.76 13.74 13.47
CA ASN A 120 -7.95 14.95 13.37
C ASN A 120 -8.84 16.22 13.24
N LEU A 121 -9.96 16.15 12.53
CA LEU A 121 -10.89 17.27 12.40
C LEU A 121 -11.50 17.62 13.78
N ILE A 122 -12.01 16.63 14.51
CA ILE A 122 -12.58 16.82 15.85
C ILE A 122 -11.53 17.40 16.80
N LEU A 123 -10.34 16.79 16.87
CA LEU A 123 -9.26 17.26 17.71
C LEU A 123 -8.80 18.67 17.32
N GLY A 124 -8.72 18.94 16.02
CA GLY A 124 -8.35 20.27 15.52
C GLY A 124 -9.32 21.36 15.93
N ILE A 125 -10.63 21.11 15.79
CA ILE A 125 -11.68 22.04 16.22
C ILE A 125 -11.64 22.21 17.73
N THR A 126 -11.63 21.11 18.50
CA THR A 126 -11.65 21.15 19.96
C THR A 126 -10.44 21.90 20.53
N ASN A 127 -9.24 21.59 20.02
CA ASN A 127 -8.01 22.25 20.44
C ASN A 127 -7.99 23.74 20.06
N SER A 128 -8.55 24.11 18.92
CA SER A 128 -8.64 25.50 18.50
C SER A 128 -9.62 26.30 19.37
N LEU A 129 -10.77 25.72 19.72
CA LEU A 129 -11.75 26.34 20.63
C LEU A 129 -11.19 26.52 22.05
N ASN A 130 -10.39 25.57 22.51
CA ASN A 130 -9.72 25.61 23.83
C ASN A 130 -8.40 26.42 23.80
N GLN A 131 -8.14 27.16 22.73
CA GLN A 131 -6.93 27.99 22.57
C GLN A 131 -5.60 27.18 22.68
N ALA A 132 -5.64 25.87 22.45
CA ALA A 132 -4.45 25.03 22.43
C ALA A 132 -3.62 25.31 21.17
N ARG A 133 -2.31 25.55 21.36
CA ARG A 133 -1.39 25.96 20.28
C ARG A 133 -1.25 24.97 19.12
N CYS A 134 -1.66 23.72 19.30
CA CYS A 134 -1.49 22.64 18.30
C CYS A 134 -2.75 22.34 17.48
N GLY A 135 -3.86 23.05 17.68
CA GLY A 135 -5.12 22.79 16.94
C GLY A 135 -4.96 22.87 15.42
N TRP A 136 -4.19 23.85 14.94
CA TRP A 136 -3.95 24.04 13.51
C TRP A 136 -3.22 22.87 12.85
N LEU A 137 -2.34 22.15 13.57
CA LEU A 137 -1.64 20.95 13.04
C LEU A 137 -2.64 19.84 12.73
N ASN A 138 -3.60 19.59 13.62
CA ASN A 138 -4.65 18.60 13.38
C ASN A 138 -5.53 18.98 12.20
N LEU A 139 -5.87 20.27 12.05
CA LEU A 139 -6.64 20.76 10.89
C LEU A 139 -5.85 20.63 9.59
N LEU A 140 -4.54 20.90 9.60
CA LEU A 140 -3.67 20.68 8.45
C LEU A 140 -3.60 19.19 8.09
N CYS A 141 -3.44 18.29 9.09
CA CYS A 141 -3.49 16.85 8.88
C CYS A 141 -4.84 16.41 8.27
N ALA A 142 -5.96 16.93 8.79
CA ALA A 142 -7.29 16.65 8.24
C ALA A 142 -7.42 17.09 6.79
N ALA A 143 -6.88 18.26 6.43
CA ALA A 143 -6.89 18.76 5.05
C ALA A 143 -6.06 17.85 4.11
N MET A 144 -4.87 17.42 4.54
CA MET A 144 -4.04 16.48 3.77
C MET A 144 -4.72 15.11 3.60
N LEU A 145 -5.37 14.60 4.65
CA LEU A 145 -6.13 13.35 4.61
C LEU A 145 -7.36 13.47 3.71
N SER A 146 -8.04 14.62 3.71
CA SER A 146 -9.16 14.89 2.79
C SER A 146 -8.73 14.88 1.32
N TYR A 147 -7.53 15.41 1.01
CA TYR A 147 -6.95 15.30 -0.32
C TYR A 147 -6.68 13.82 -0.69
N ALA A 148 -6.10 13.05 0.23
CA ALA A 148 -5.86 11.62 0.04
C ALA A 148 -7.18 10.85 -0.24
N LEU A 149 -8.23 11.12 0.54
CA LEU A 149 -9.57 10.56 0.34
C LEU A 149 -10.13 10.90 -1.03
N GLY A 150 -9.98 12.14 -1.48
CA GLY A 150 -10.38 12.56 -2.84
C GLY A 150 -9.68 11.74 -3.94
N ARG A 151 -8.38 11.44 -3.75
CA ARG A 151 -7.63 10.58 -4.68
C ARG A 151 -8.19 9.14 -4.69
N ILE A 152 -8.45 8.56 -3.52
CA ILE A 152 -9.01 7.20 -3.39
C ILE A 152 -10.42 7.14 -3.99
N HIS A 153 -11.28 8.13 -3.73
CA HIS A 153 -12.61 8.20 -4.34
C HIS A 153 -12.55 8.29 -5.87
N GLY A 154 -11.60 9.05 -6.43
CA GLY A 154 -11.37 9.10 -7.87
C GLY A 154 -10.98 7.75 -8.47
N MET A 155 -10.10 7.00 -7.79
CA MET A 155 -9.71 5.64 -8.21
C MET A 155 -10.91 4.68 -8.14
N LYS A 156 -11.71 4.71 -7.07
CA LYS A 156 -12.93 3.90 -6.95
C LYS A 156 -13.92 4.19 -8.06
N ALA A 157 -14.20 5.47 -8.32
CA ALA A 157 -15.13 5.88 -9.37
C ALA A 157 -14.67 5.42 -10.78
N ALA A 158 -13.35 5.42 -11.03
CA ALA A 158 -12.79 4.91 -12.28
C ALA A 158 -13.03 3.39 -12.44
N LEU A 159 -12.79 2.60 -11.38
CA LEU A 159 -13.04 1.15 -11.37
C LEU A 159 -14.53 0.80 -11.47
N GLU A 160 -15.41 1.55 -10.78
CA GLU A 160 -16.86 1.37 -10.88
C GLU A 160 -17.37 1.63 -12.30
N LYS A 161 -16.82 2.65 -12.96
CA LYS A 161 -17.12 2.93 -14.37
C LYS A 161 -16.64 1.79 -15.29
N GLU A 162 -15.43 1.28 -15.04
CA GLU A 162 -14.89 0.14 -15.80
C GLU A 162 -15.79 -1.09 -15.63
N ARG A 163 -16.21 -1.40 -14.39
CA ARG A 163 -17.14 -2.50 -14.10
C ARG A 163 -18.43 -2.38 -14.89
N SER A 164 -19.05 -1.18 -14.91
CA SER A 164 -20.32 -0.94 -15.63
C SER A 164 -20.21 -1.02 -17.16
N LEU A 165 -19.01 -1.04 -17.73
CA LEU A 165 -18.80 -1.21 -19.16
C LEU A 165 -18.65 -2.69 -19.57
N HIS A 166 -18.44 -3.58 -18.58
CA HIS A 166 -18.25 -5.02 -18.77
C HIS A 166 -19.48 -5.84 -18.35
N GLU A 167 -20.47 -5.21 -17.71
CA GLU A 167 -21.82 -5.77 -17.43
C GLU A 167 -22.79 -5.47 -18.57
#